data_4093b253a92a8ca99fe84f42792200f7
#
_entry.id   4093b253a92a8ca99fe84f42792200f7
#
_cell.length_a   1.000
_cell.length_b   1.000
_cell.length_c   1.000
_cell.angle_alpha   90.00
_cell.angle_beta   90.00
_cell.angle_gamma   90.00
#
_symmetry.space_group_name_H-M   'P 1'
#
loop_
_entity.id
_entity.type
_entity.pdbx_description
1 polymer ?
#
loop_
_entity_poly.entity_id
_entity_poly.type
_entity_poly.pdbx_seq_one_letter_code
_entity_poly.pdbx_strand_id
1 'polypeptide(L)'
;GTEELAHLEMVAAIVHQLTRNLSMEEIEKSGFAPYYTDHTIGIWPQAAGGVPFNACEFQSKGDIITDLHEDMAAEQKARSTYDNILRLIKDPDVCAPIKFLREREIVHFQRFGEALRITQDKLDSKNFYAFNPGFDMCQNCDDAPQTRGGNSGCCNN
;
A
#
# COMPACT_ATOMS: atom_id res chain seq x y z
N GLY A 1 6.75 -2.24 -5.40
CA GLY A 1 7.49 -1.01 -5.07
C GLY A 1 7.76 -0.15 -6.29
N THR A 2 8.60 -0.60 -7.24
CA THR A 2 8.95 0.21 -8.44
C THR A 2 7.74 0.55 -9.30
N GLU A 3 6.80 -0.36 -9.47
CA GLU A 3 5.59 -0.13 -10.24
C GLU A 3 4.71 0.94 -9.59
N GLU A 4 4.60 0.95 -8.25
CA GLU A 4 3.84 1.96 -7.51
C GLU A 4 4.41 3.39 -7.66
N LEU A 5 5.73 3.51 -7.78
CA LEU A 5 6.35 4.81 -8.09
C LEU A 5 5.93 5.30 -9.49
N ALA A 6 5.81 4.41 -10.47
CA ALA A 6 5.29 4.74 -11.79
C ALA A 6 3.79 5.12 -11.74
N HIS A 7 2.99 4.44 -10.92
CA HIS A 7 1.57 4.80 -10.71
C HIS A 7 1.43 6.18 -10.07
N LEU A 8 2.26 6.51 -9.08
CA LEU A 8 2.33 7.86 -8.49
C LEU A 8 2.65 8.91 -9.56
N GLU A 9 3.64 8.66 -10.41
CA GLU A 9 3.99 9.56 -11.52
C GLU A 9 2.83 9.75 -12.50
N MET A 10 2.11 8.67 -12.85
CA MET A 10 0.93 8.76 -13.73
C MET A 10 -0.16 9.64 -13.13
N VAL A 11 -0.49 9.46 -11.85
CA VAL A 11 -1.49 10.28 -11.15
C VAL A 11 -1.04 11.74 -11.07
N ALA A 12 0.23 11.98 -10.74
CA ALA A 12 0.80 13.32 -10.69
C ALA A 12 0.76 14.01 -12.07
N ALA A 13 1.04 13.28 -13.16
CA ALA A 13 0.94 13.80 -14.51
C ALA A 13 -0.49 14.19 -14.90
N ILE A 14 -1.49 13.38 -14.52
CA ILE A 14 -2.91 13.69 -14.72
C ILE A 14 -3.27 14.99 -14.01
N VAL A 15 -2.94 15.09 -12.71
CA VAL A 15 -3.23 16.28 -11.89
C VAL A 15 -2.55 17.51 -12.49
N HIS A 16 -1.28 17.41 -12.87
CA HIS A 16 -0.56 18.50 -13.50
C HIS A 16 -1.22 18.97 -14.79
N GLN A 17 -1.61 18.05 -15.65
CA GLN A 17 -2.26 18.40 -16.92
C GLN A 17 -3.63 19.06 -16.73
N LEU A 18 -4.40 18.60 -15.75
CA LEU A 18 -5.71 19.15 -15.43
C LEU A 18 -5.63 20.56 -14.79
N THR A 19 -4.54 20.87 -14.10
CA THR A 19 -4.46 22.09 -13.30
C THR A 19 -3.58 23.19 -13.90
N ARG A 20 -2.63 22.86 -14.76
CA ARG A 20 -1.61 23.81 -15.26
C ARG A 20 -2.13 25.08 -15.97
N ASN A 21 -3.33 25.03 -16.54
CA ASN A 21 -3.90 26.12 -17.33
C ASN A 21 -5.24 26.63 -16.76
N LEU A 22 -5.58 26.31 -15.51
CA LEU A 22 -6.82 26.79 -14.91
C LEU A 22 -6.80 28.30 -14.72
N SER A 23 -7.91 28.95 -15.11
CA SER A 23 -8.17 30.33 -14.74
C SER A 23 -8.56 30.43 -13.24
N MET A 24 -8.46 31.63 -12.67
CA MET A 24 -8.89 31.85 -11.27
C MET A 24 -10.36 31.51 -11.07
N GLU A 25 -11.21 31.81 -12.05
CA GLU A 25 -12.63 31.46 -12.01
C GLU A 25 -12.86 29.94 -11.94
N GLU A 26 -12.11 29.16 -12.71
CA GLU A 26 -12.17 27.68 -12.68
C GLU A 26 -11.68 27.14 -11.35
N ILE A 27 -10.59 27.71 -10.79
CA ILE A 27 -10.06 27.33 -9.47
C ILE A 27 -11.10 27.53 -8.39
N GLU A 28 -11.78 28.69 -8.38
CA GLU A 28 -12.82 28.99 -7.39
C GLU A 28 -14.04 28.06 -7.53
N LYS A 29 -14.50 27.79 -8.76
CA LYS A 29 -15.67 26.95 -9.02
C LYS A 29 -15.46 25.47 -8.83
N SER A 30 -14.25 24.97 -9.03
CA SER A 30 -13.93 23.54 -8.99
C SER A 30 -13.79 22.94 -7.59
N GLY A 31 -13.71 23.80 -6.54
CA GLY A 31 -13.35 23.38 -5.20
C GLY A 31 -11.83 23.18 -5.00
N PHE A 32 -11.02 23.52 -6.01
CA PHE A 32 -9.55 23.40 -5.95
C PHE A 32 -8.88 24.56 -5.19
N ALA A 33 -9.61 25.63 -4.90
CA ALA A 33 -9.09 26.84 -4.27
C ALA A 33 -8.32 26.61 -2.95
N PRO A 34 -8.75 25.75 -2.01
CA PRO A 34 -7.97 25.47 -0.80
C PRO A 34 -6.60 24.87 -1.09
N TYR A 35 -6.54 23.92 -2.04
CA TYR A 35 -5.27 23.34 -2.47
C TYR A 35 -4.38 24.37 -3.17
N TYR A 36 -4.97 25.17 -4.07
CA TYR A 36 -4.25 26.23 -4.78
C TYR A 36 -3.66 27.28 -3.85
N THR A 37 -4.35 27.61 -2.78
CA THR A 37 -3.87 28.58 -1.78
C THR A 37 -2.55 28.11 -1.13
N ASP A 38 -2.46 26.81 -0.83
CA ASP A 38 -1.26 26.26 -0.18
C ASP A 38 -0.14 25.90 -1.16
N HIS A 39 -0.50 25.40 -2.35
CA HIS A 39 0.44 24.73 -3.27
C HIS A 39 0.48 25.33 -4.67
N THR A 40 -0.35 26.34 -4.97
CA THR A 40 -0.57 26.82 -6.33
C THR A 40 -1.00 25.67 -7.25
N ILE A 41 -0.32 25.46 -8.37
CA ILE A 41 -0.50 24.29 -9.27
C ILE A 41 0.57 23.21 -9.03
N GLY A 42 1.32 23.31 -7.94
CA GLY A 42 2.32 22.32 -7.56
C GLY A 42 1.66 20.99 -7.17
N ILE A 43 2.29 19.88 -7.55
CA ILE A 43 1.83 18.55 -7.15
C ILE A 43 2.32 18.26 -5.73
N TRP A 44 1.38 18.01 -4.83
CA TRP A 44 1.67 17.71 -3.44
C TRP A 44 1.01 16.40 -3.02
N PRO A 45 1.75 15.42 -2.42
CA PRO A 45 1.21 14.14 -2.01
C PRO A 45 0.38 14.29 -0.74
N GLN A 46 -0.95 14.36 -0.90
CA GLN A 46 -1.90 14.40 0.21
C GLN A 46 -3.22 13.71 -0.16
N ALA A 47 -3.95 13.27 0.86
CA ALA A 47 -5.31 12.75 0.68
C ALA A 47 -6.27 13.87 0.27
N ALA A 48 -7.39 13.52 -0.38
CA ALA A 48 -8.44 14.46 -0.79
C ALA A 48 -8.98 15.31 0.38
N GLY A 49 -8.99 14.77 1.60
CA GLY A 49 -9.38 15.48 2.82
C GLY A 49 -8.31 16.44 3.38
N GLY A 50 -7.19 16.62 2.70
CA GLY A 50 -6.12 17.54 3.11
C GLY A 50 -5.07 16.95 4.05
N VAL A 51 -5.14 15.64 4.35
CA VAL A 51 -4.13 14.96 5.17
C VAL A 51 -2.88 14.73 4.31
N PRO A 52 -1.71 15.30 4.68
CA PRO A 52 -0.49 15.13 3.90
C PRO A 52 0.04 13.69 4.03
N PHE A 53 0.84 13.27 3.06
CA PHE A 53 1.58 12.02 3.14
C PHE A 53 2.48 12.01 4.39
N ASN A 54 2.39 10.94 5.17
CA ASN A 54 3.17 10.75 6.38
C ASN A 54 3.68 9.31 6.46
N ALA A 55 4.99 9.12 6.31
CA ALA A 55 5.61 7.81 6.38
C ALA A 55 5.48 7.14 7.76
N CYS A 56 5.24 7.91 8.84
CA CYS A 56 5.03 7.37 10.18
C CYS A 56 3.68 6.62 10.32
N GLU A 57 2.79 6.76 9.34
CA GLU A 57 1.51 6.05 9.30
C GLU A 57 1.59 4.66 8.63
N PHE A 58 2.74 4.25 8.16
CA PHE A 58 2.94 2.92 7.60
C PHE A 58 2.70 1.86 8.65
N GLN A 59 1.86 0.89 8.31
CA GLN A 59 1.37 -0.14 9.22
C GLN A 59 2.16 -1.45 9.17
N SER A 60 3.35 -1.46 8.58
CA SER A 60 4.20 -2.65 8.54
C SER A 60 4.53 -3.13 9.95
N LYS A 61 4.34 -4.41 10.21
CA LYS A 61 4.64 -5.07 11.48
C LYS A 61 5.91 -5.93 11.42
N GLY A 62 6.44 -6.19 10.21
CA GLY A 62 7.50 -7.16 10.01
C GLY A 62 7.03 -8.62 10.13
N ASP A 63 5.73 -8.84 10.31
CA ASP A 63 5.09 -10.14 10.24
C ASP A 63 4.57 -10.37 8.82
N ILE A 64 5.13 -11.39 8.15
CA ILE A 64 4.86 -11.61 6.73
C ILE A 64 3.37 -11.89 6.43
N ILE A 65 2.67 -12.58 7.34
CA ILE A 65 1.24 -12.89 7.17
C ILE A 65 0.42 -11.61 7.35
N THR A 66 0.70 -10.84 8.39
CA THR A 66 0.02 -9.58 8.67
C THR A 66 0.26 -8.58 7.55
N ASP A 67 1.51 -8.38 7.17
CA ASP A 67 1.88 -7.38 6.15
C ASP A 67 1.28 -7.72 4.77
N LEU A 68 1.23 -9.00 4.38
CA LEU A 68 0.57 -9.42 3.15
C LEU A 68 -0.96 -9.19 3.16
N HIS A 69 -1.62 -9.35 4.30
CA HIS A 69 -3.05 -9.03 4.40
C HIS A 69 -3.30 -7.53 4.28
N GLU A 70 -2.44 -6.69 4.86
CA GLU A 70 -2.51 -5.23 4.73
C GLU A 70 -2.27 -4.80 3.28
N ASP A 71 -1.26 -5.37 2.61
CA ASP A 71 -0.99 -5.11 1.19
C ASP A 71 -2.21 -5.47 0.33
N MET A 72 -2.79 -6.65 0.51
CA MET A 72 -4.00 -7.06 -0.21
C MET A 72 -5.18 -6.12 0.04
N ALA A 73 -5.36 -5.68 1.28
CA ALA A 73 -6.41 -4.72 1.63
C ALA A 73 -6.15 -3.34 0.99
N ALA A 74 -4.90 -2.90 0.94
CA ALA A 74 -4.50 -1.64 0.29
C ALA A 74 -4.83 -1.65 -1.20
N GLU A 75 -4.48 -2.73 -1.91
CA GLU A 75 -4.79 -2.90 -3.34
C GLU A 75 -6.31 -2.86 -3.63
N GLN A 76 -7.12 -3.49 -2.77
CA GLN A 76 -8.58 -3.43 -2.92
C GLN A 76 -9.15 -2.05 -2.61
N LYS A 77 -8.59 -1.32 -1.66
CA LYS A 77 -8.98 0.08 -1.37
C LYS A 77 -8.65 0.98 -2.55
N ALA A 78 -7.46 0.86 -3.15
CA ALA A 78 -7.05 1.61 -4.32
C ALA A 78 -7.95 1.30 -5.53
N ARG A 79 -8.21 0.02 -5.83
CA ARG A 79 -9.14 -0.40 -6.89
C ARG A 79 -10.53 0.21 -6.70
N SER A 80 -11.07 0.16 -5.49
CA SER A 80 -12.38 0.75 -5.18
C SER A 80 -12.39 2.27 -5.36
N THR A 81 -11.29 2.94 -5.02
CA THR A 81 -11.12 4.38 -5.24
C THR A 81 -11.13 4.71 -6.72
N TYR A 82 -10.40 3.97 -7.55
CA TYR A 82 -10.44 4.14 -9.01
C TYR A 82 -11.82 3.88 -9.60
N ASP A 83 -12.55 2.87 -9.12
CA ASP A 83 -13.95 2.64 -9.53
C ASP A 83 -14.84 3.86 -9.22
N ASN A 84 -14.67 4.47 -8.05
CA ASN A 84 -15.43 5.66 -7.65
C ASN A 84 -15.08 6.88 -8.52
N ILE A 85 -13.79 7.08 -8.82
CA ILE A 85 -13.36 8.13 -9.74
C ILE A 85 -14.00 7.94 -11.11
N LEU A 86 -13.96 6.71 -11.67
CA LEU A 86 -14.54 6.39 -12.98
C LEU A 86 -16.05 6.58 -13.07
N ARG A 87 -16.78 6.53 -11.92
CA ARG A 87 -18.21 6.87 -11.88
C ARG A 87 -18.48 8.37 -11.98
N LEU A 88 -17.55 9.20 -11.53
CA LEU A 88 -17.69 10.66 -11.49
C LEU A 88 -17.20 11.35 -12.76
N ILE A 89 -16.16 10.84 -13.38
CA ILE A 89 -15.50 11.46 -14.53
C ILE A 89 -16.03 10.90 -15.85
N LYS A 90 -16.00 11.75 -16.90
CA LYS A 90 -16.40 11.37 -18.25
C LYS A 90 -15.33 11.67 -19.29
N ASP A 91 -14.28 12.42 -18.92
CA ASP A 91 -13.19 12.77 -19.81
C ASP A 91 -12.42 11.49 -20.19
N PRO A 92 -12.35 11.13 -21.48
CA PRO A 92 -11.69 9.92 -21.94
C PRO A 92 -10.19 9.93 -21.66
N ASP A 93 -9.54 11.09 -21.66
CA ASP A 93 -8.11 11.23 -21.42
C ASP A 93 -7.73 11.02 -19.96
N VAL A 94 -8.69 11.22 -19.06
CA VAL A 94 -8.57 10.87 -17.63
C VAL A 94 -9.03 9.43 -17.36
N CYS A 95 -10.13 9.01 -18.00
CA CYS A 95 -10.67 7.67 -17.81
C CYS A 95 -9.71 6.56 -18.25
N ALA A 96 -8.98 6.74 -19.34
CA ALA A 96 -8.10 5.71 -19.88
C ALA A 96 -6.97 5.33 -18.92
N PRO A 97 -6.14 6.27 -18.41
CA PRO A 97 -5.10 5.92 -17.45
C PRO A 97 -5.65 5.43 -16.11
N ILE A 98 -6.79 5.96 -15.62
CA ILE A 98 -7.41 5.45 -14.38
C ILE A 98 -7.91 4.01 -14.53
N LYS A 99 -8.46 3.63 -15.69
CA LYS A 99 -8.81 2.22 -15.97
C LYS A 99 -7.59 1.31 -15.96
N PHE A 100 -6.49 1.77 -16.55
CA PHE A 100 -5.23 1.04 -16.51
C PHE A 100 -4.76 0.82 -15.07
N LEU A 101 -4.68 1.87 -14.26
CA LEU A 101 -4.29 1.77 -12.84
C LEU A 101 -5.20 0.79 -12.09
N ARG A 102 -6.52 0.90 -12.24
CA ARG A 102 -7.48 -0.02 -11.62
C ARG A 102 -7.19 -1.49 -11.95
N GLU A 103 -6.84 -1.79 -13.19
CA GLU A 103 -6.51 -3.16 -13.61
C GLU A 103 -5.19 -3.64 -13.01
N ARG A 104 -4.24 -2.74 -12.78
CA ARG A 104 -2.98 -3.08 -12.10
C ARG A 104 -3.20 -3.48 -10.65
N GLU A 105 -4.13 -2.83 -9.94
CA GLU A 105 -4.48 -3.20 -8.56
C GLU A 105 -5.02 -4.64 -8.45
N ILE A 106 -5.73 -5.12 -9.47
CA ILE A 106 -6.18 -6.52 -9.52
C ILE A 106 -4.98 -7.46 -9.62
N VAL A 107 -3.99 -7.13 -10.46
CA VAL A 107 -2.77 -7.92 -10.61
C VAL A 107 -1.92 -7.92 -9.33
N HIS A 108 -1.80 -6.77 -8.68
CA HIS A 108 -1.06 -6.64 -7.42
C HIS A 108 -1.72 -7.46 -6.32
N PHE A 109 -3.04 -7.37 -6.18
CA PHE A 109 -3.82 -8.19 -5.25
C PHE A 109 -3.57 -9.69 -5.45
N GLN A 110 -3.57 -10.15 -6.72
CA GLN A 110 -3.29 -11.55 -7.05
C GLN A 110 -1.86 -11.95 -6.67
N ARG A 111 -0.87 -11.09 -6.90
CA ARG A 111 0.53 -11.34 -6.55
C ARG A 111 0.73 -11.46 -5.04
N PHE A 112 0.14 -10.55 -4.26
CA PHE A 112 0.18 -10.63 -2.80
C PHE A 112 -0.57 -11.86 -2.27
N GLY A 113 -1.71 -12.20 -2.87
CA GLY A 113 -2.46 -13.41 -2.54
C GLY A 113 -1.67 -14.70 -2.82
N GLU A 114 -0.94 -14.75 -3.93
CA GLU A 114 -0.04 -15.88 -4.23
C GLU A 114 1.14 -15.93 -3.24
N ALA A 115 1.72 -14.79 -2.89
CA ALA A 115 2.78 -14.71 -1.88
C ALA A 115 2.28 -15.19 -0.50
N LEU A 116 1.06 -14.81 -0.13
CA LEU A 116 0.41 -15.27 1.10
C LEU A 116 0.23 -16.80 1.09
N ARG A 117 -0.30 -17.36 0.00
CA ARG A 117 -0.46 -18.81 -0.16
C ARG A 117 0.87 -19.55 -0.02
N ILE A 118 1.91 -19.10 -0.74
CA ILE A 118 3.25 -19.69 -0.68
C ILE A 118 3.82 -19.64 0.74
N THR A 119 3.58 -18.53 1.45
CA THR A 119 4.05 -18.35 2.83
C THR A 119 3.33 -19.33 3.76
N GLN A 120 2.02 -19.44 3.65
CA GLN A 120 1.22 -20.39 4.45
C GLN A 120 1.64 -21.84 4.19
N ASP A 121 1.85 -22.22 2.94
CA ASP A 121 2.34 -23.56 2.57
C ASP A 121 3.71 -23.87 3.19
N LYS A 122 4.62 -22.87 3.25
CA LYS A 122 5.95 -23.05 3.83
C LYS A 122 5.97 -23.11 5.35
N LEU A 123 5.03 -22.44 6.01
CA LEU A 123 4.95 -22.45 7.45
C LEU A 123 4.55 -23.84 8.00
N ASP A 124 3.85 -24.65 7.20
CA ASP A 124 3.34 -25.98 7.58
C ASP A 124 2.76 -25.99 9.00
N SER A 125 2.08 -24.90 9.34
CA SER A 125 1.65 -24.61 10.70
C SER A 125 0.15 -24.82 10.86
N LYS A 126 -0.23 -25.56 11.88
CA LYS A 126 -1.63 -25.71 12.28
C LYS A 126 -2.19 -24.44 12.92
N ASN A 127 -1.33 -23.53 13.35
CA ASN A 127 -1.73 -22.30 14.03
C ASN A 127 -0.78 -21.13 13.72
N PHE A 128 -0.71 -20.73 12.46
CA PHE A 128 0.17 -19.66 12.00
C PHE A 128 -0.18 -18.27 12.58
N TYR A 129 -1.36 -18.08 13.17
CA TYR A 129 -1.73 -16.83 13.83
C TYR A 129 -1.01 -16.59 15.15
N ALA A 130 -0.57 -17.68 15.82
CA ALA A 130 0.18 -17.59 17.07
C ALA A 130 1.70 -17.66 16.87
N PHE A 131 2.17 -17.69 15.62
CA PHE A 131 3.54 -17.97 15.27
C PHE A 131 4.06 -16.99 14.22
N ASN A 132 5.15 -16.32 14.52
CA ASN A 132 5.85 -15.46 13.56
C ASN A 132 7.28 -15.97 13.33
N PRO A 133 7.55 -16.63 12.20
CA PRO A 133 8.86 -17.22 11.94
C PRO A 133 9.99 -16.18 11.84
N GLY A 134 9.66 -14.91 11.62
CA GLY A 134 10.64 -13.82 11.58
C GLY A 134 11.20 -13.45 12.95
N PHE A 135 10.45 -13.72 14.01
CA PHE A 135 10.81 -13.37 15.40
C PHE A 135 10.96 -14.55 16.32
N ASP A 136 10.47 -15.73 15.91
CA ASP A 136 10.60 -16.94 16.72
C ASP A 136 11.99 -17.55 16.59
N MET A 137 12.88 -17.11 17.46
CA MET A 137 14.26 -17.62 17.54
C MET A 137 14.34 -19.03 18.12
N CYS A 138 13.26 -19.57 18.68
CA CYS A 138 13.25 -20.89 19.29
C CYS A 138 13.24 -22.02 18.27
N GLN A 139 12.97 -21.76 17.00
CA GLN A 139 13.02 -22.79 15.92
C GLN A 139 14.40 -23.37 15.70
N ASN A 140 15.45 -22.68 16.09
CA ASN A 140 16.84 -23.13 15.92
C ASN A 140 17.43 -23.74 17.22
N CYS A 141 16.62 -23.94 18.26
CA CYS A 141 17.12 -24.51 19.50
C CYS A 141 17.51 -26.00 19.37
N ASP A 142 16.97 -26.69 18.35
CA ASP A 142 17.30 -28.10 18.07
C ASP A 142 18.66 -28.27 17.40
N ASP A 143 19.19 -27.19 16.77
CA ASP A 143 20.49 -27.20 16.08
C ASP A 143 21.64 -26.66 16.94
N ALA A 144 21.39 -26.21 18.15
CA ALA A 144 22.45 -25.78 19.06
C ALA A 144 23.24 -27.00 19.56
N PRO A 145 24.58 -27.02 19.39
CA PRO A 145 25.38 -28.12 19.96
C PRO A 145 25.13 -28.19 21.47
N GLN A 146 24.65 -29.32 21.94
CA GLN A 146 24.41 -29.58 23.38
C GLN A 146 25.75 -29.46 24.13
N THR A 147 26.09 -28.26 24.56
CA THR A 147 27.15 -28.09 25.56
C THR A 147 26.57 -28.53 26.92
N ARG A 148 27.07 -29.65 27.41
CA ARG A 148 26.75 -30.15 28.74
C ARG A 148 26.98 -29.06 29.79
N GLY A 149 25.93 -28.56 30.38
CA GLY A 149 25.99 -27.73 31.59
C GLY A 149 25.67 -26.25 31.39
N GLY A 150 24.51 -25.93 30.93
CA GLY A 150 23.96 -24.56 30.93
C GLY A 150 22.45 -24.60 31.00
N ASN A 151 21.90 -23.96 31.99
CA ASN A 151 20.46 -23.78 32.18
C ASN A 151 19.87 -23.10 30.90
N SER A 152 19.13 -23.84 30.11
CA SER A 152 18.48 -23.34 28.88
C SER A 152 17.31 -22.47 29.26
N GLY A 153 17.55 -21.18 29.43
CA GLY A 153 16.54 -20.16 29.69
C GLY A 153 15.82 -19.64 28.44
N CYS A 154 15.60 -20.46 27.40
CA CYS A 154 14.97 -19.99 26.15
C CYS A 154 13.48 -20.29 26.00
N CYS A 155 12.85 -20.97 26.95
CA CYS A 155 11.43 -21.37 26.78
C CYS A 155 10.58 -21.17 28.04
N ASN A 156 10.75 -20.06 28.76
CA ASN A 156 9.83 -19.69 29.81
C ASN A 156 9.47 -18.22 29.68
N ASN A 157 8.45 -17.93 28.87
CA ASN A 157 7.42 -16.92 29.12
C ASN A 157 6.24 -17.15 28.16
#